data_d4fb9ba59b641ecc59e270144a4f3da3
#
_entry.id   d4fb9ba59b641ecc59e270144a4f3da3
#
_cell.length_a   1.000
_cell.length_b   1.000
_cell.length_c   1.000
_cell.angle_alpha   90.00
_cell.angle_beta   90.00
_cell.angle_gamma   90.00
#
_symmetry.space_group_name_H-M   'P 1'
#
loop_
_entity.id
_entity.type
_entity.pdbx_description
1 polymer ?
#
loop_
_entity_poly.entity_id
_entity_poly.type
_entity_poly.pdbx_seq_one_letter_code
_entity_poly.pdbx_strand_id
1 'polypeptide(L)'
;MPGIVQIMAAWCIDKYQHQRHSLGVHSYADDTQLYCHSKAVSCQALIARVASCIEEINEWMTSNRLKLNTDKTQFIWLGTRQQLAKVHCHTITLRGTTINILTEVTCLGVVIDQEMKFASHIKRLSGRCFYQLRQLRSIRRSLNISSTKTLVNAFVASRVDYCNSVFSGTGAVHLRPIQSVINVAARLVVRKRKYDKITSTIRDDLHWLPVWQRLEYKICVLVYKCLHRSAPSYLSSMCANVGTIEGRRHLRSVTWLFLVRPIKHMDRAVLRCLAHLHGTCSHYHLEL
;
A
#
# COMPACT_ATOMS: atom_id res chain seq x y z
N MET A 1 11.63 -15.01 -2.14
CA MET A 1 10.18 -14.93 -1.90
C MET A 1 9.48 -15.51 -3.11
N PRO A 2 8.43 -16.28 -2.93
CA PRO A 2 7.63 -16.80 -4.03
C PRO A 2 6.75 -15.68 -4.64
N GLY A 3 6.38 -15.83 -5.92
CA GLY A 3 5.51 -14.88 -6.61
C GLY A 3 4.11 -14.83 -5.99
N ILE A 4 3.50 -13.66 -6.02
CA ILE A 4 2.09 -13.46 -5.65
C ILE A 4 1.33 -13.29 -6.96
N VAL A 5 0.28 -14.08 -7.15
CA VAL A 5 -0.68 -13.89 -8.24
C VAL A 5 -1.87 -13.15 -7.65
N GLN A 6 -2.17 -11.99 -8.19
CA GLN A 6 -3.35 -11.22 -7.82
C GLN A 6 -4.38 -11.34 -8.95
N ILE A 7 -5.57 -11.77 -8.59
CA ILE A 7 -6.73 -11.84 -9.48
C ILE A 7 -7.77 -10.91 -8.90
N MET A 8 -8.23 -9.97 -9.68
CA MET A 8 -9.35 -9.11 -9.32
C MET A 8 -10.60 -9.62 -10.03
N ALA A 9 -11.43 -10.35 -9.32
CA ALA A 9 -12.74 -10.80 -9.79
C ALA A 9 -13.81 -10.34 -8.79
N ALA A 10 -14.86 -9.72 -9.29
CA ALA A 10 -15.96 -9.18 -8.51
C ALA A 10 -16.86 -10.29 -7.95
N TRP A 11 -17.34 -10.12 -6.69
CA TRP A 11 -18.44 -10.78 -5.97
C TRP A 11 -18.12 -12.04 -5.14
N CYS A 12 -18.71 -12.06 -3.96
CA CYS A 12 -18.76 -13.11 -2.93
C CYS A 12 -18.33 -14.51 -3.37
N ILE A 13 -17.05 -14.80 -3.19
CA ILE A 13 -16.54 -16.15 -3.32
C ILE A 13 -16.82 -16.87 -2.00
N ASP A 14 -17.49 -18.02 -2.07
CA ASP A 14 -17.65 -18.88 -0.92
C ASP A 14 -16.27 -19.22 -0.34
N LYS A 15 -16.10 -19.01 0.98
CA LYS A 15 -14.83 -19.20 1.69
C LYS A 15 -14.20 -20.59 1.47
N TYR A 16 -14.97 -21.57 1.01
CA TYR A 16 -14.54 -22.96 0.92
C TYR A 16 -13.81 -23.31 -0.39
N GLN A 17 -14.07 -22.61 -1.51
CA GLN A 17 -13.49 -23.00 -2.79
C GLN A 17 -11.98 -22.70 -2.87
N HIS A 18 -11.53 -21.57 -2.35
CA HIS A 18 -10.10 -21.21 -2.36
C HIS A 18 -9.25 -22.08 -1.43
N GLN A 19 -9.83 -22.63 -0.35
CA GLN A 19 -9.12 -23.53 0.57
C GLN A 19 -8.71 -24.84 -0.10
N ARG A 20 -9.54 -25.40 -0.99
CA ARG A 20 -9.23 -26.61 -1.76
C ARG A 20 -7.98 -26.44 -2.61
N HIS A 21 -7.77 -25.25 -3.16
CA HIS A 21 -6.62 -24.92 -4.00
C HIS A 21 -5.42 -24.35 -3.23
N SER A 22 -5.49 -24.26 -1.90
CA SER A 22 -4.45 -23.66 -1.06
C SER A 22 -4.07 -22.23 -1.53
N LEU A 23 -5.07 -21.43 -1.91
CA LEU A 23 -4.93 -20.03 -2.28
C LEU A 23 -5.38 -19.14 -1.12
N GLY A 24 -4.69 -18.04 -0.91
CA GLY A 24 -5.18 -16.97 -0.03
C GLY A 24 -6.20 -16.12 -0.77
N VAL A 25 -7.21 -15.66 -0.05
CA VAL A 25 -8.25 -14.76 -0.58
C VAL A 25 -8.35 -13.51 0.27
N HIS A 26 -8.53 -12.40 -0.38
CA HIS A 26 -8.91 -11.14 0.24
C HIS A 26 -10.02 -10.49 -0.58
N SER A 27 -11.13 -10.12 0.07
CA SER A 27 -12.27 -9.49 -0.59
C SER A 27 -12.55 -8.13 -0.01
N TYR A 28 -12.84 -7.18 -0.87
CA TYR A 28 -13.30 -5.84 -0.49
C TYR A 28 -14.47 -5.46 -1.40
N ALA A 29 -15.68 -5.46 -0.84
CA ALA A 29 -16.93 -5.33 -1.59
C ALA A 29 -16.98 -6.34 -2.75
N ASP A 30 -17.06 -5.85 -3.97
CA ASP A 30 -17.06 -6.62 -5.21
C ASP A 30 -15.65 -6.99 -5.73
N ASP A 31 -14.60 -6.38 -5.19
CA ASP A 31 -13.22 -6.70 -5.57
C ASP A 31 -12.69 -7.90 -4.77
N THR A 32 -12.33 -8.97 -5.44
CA THR A 32 -11.72 -10.15 -4.84
C THR A 32 -10.31 -10.37 -5.36
N GLN A 33 -9.41 -10.67 -4.46
CA GLN A 33 -8.00 -10.93 -4.74
C GLN A 33 -7.66 -12.36 -4.33
N LEU A 34 -7.12 -13.13 -5.27
CA LEU A 34 -6.52 -14.43 -5.00
C LEU A 34 -5.00 -14.26 -4.98
N TYR A 35 -4.35 -14.83 -3.99
CA TYR A 35 -2.90 -14.76 -3.89
C TYR A 35 -2.31 -16.10 -3.43
N CYS A 36 -1.11 -16.37 -3.88
CA CYS A 36 -0.38 -17.57 -3.51
C CYS A 36 1.12 -17.36 -3.64
N HIS A 37 1.86 -18.30 -3.07
CA HIS A 37 3.32 -18.30 -3.10
C HIS A 37 3.81 -19.53 -3.86
N SER A 38 4.79 -19.32 -4.77
CA SER A 38 5.45 -20.40 -5.48
C SER A 38 6.93 -20.09 -5.71
N LYS A 39 7.72 -21.14 -5.93
CA LYS A 39 9.06 -20.98 -6.50
C LYS A 39 8.91 -20.65 -8.00
N ALA A 40 9.81 -19.83 -8.55
CA ALA A 40 9.75 -19.45 -9.97
C ALA A 40 9.70 -20.66 -10.92
N VAL A 41 10.41 -21.73 -10.58
CA VAL A 41 10.44 -23.00 -11.36
C VAL A 41 9.06 -23.69 -11.40
N SER A 42 8.21 -23.47 -10.43
CA SER A 42 6.87 -24.10 -10.32
C SER A 42 5.74 -23.19 -10.83
N CYS A 43 6.06 -22.16 -11.64
CA CYS A 43 5.08 -21.18 -12.09
C CYS A 43 3.94 -21.83 -12.93
N GLN A 44 4.25 -22.84 -13.76
CA GLN A 44 3.25 -23.51 -14.58
C GLN A 44 2.21 -24.28 -13.73
N ALA A 45 2.68 -25.04 -12.74
CA ALA A 45 1.78 -25.75 -11.82
C ALA A 45 0.91 -24.77 -11.01
N LEU A 46 1.47 -23.61 -10.66
CA LEU A 46 0.71 -22.56 -9.97
C LEU A 46 -0.37 -21.97 -10.88
N ILE A 47 -0.05 -21.66 -12.13
CA ILE A 47 -1.02 -21.15 -13.11
C ILE A 47 -2.16 -22.15 -13.30
N ALA A 48 -1.86 -23.45 -13.47
CA ALA A 48 -2.87 -24.46 -13.61
C ALA A 48 -3.82 -24.52 -12.38
N ARG A 49 -3.25 -24.45 -11.17
CA ARG A 49 -4.01 -24.42 -9.93
C ARG A 49 -4.90 -23.19 -9.81
N VAL A 50 -4.39 -22.02 -10.18
CA VAL A 50 -5.15 -20.77 -10.20
C VAL A 50 -6.27 -20.84 -11.24
N ALA A 51 -5.99 -21.34 -12.43
CA ALA A 51 -6.99 -21.51 -13.49
C ALA A 51 -8.12 -22.45 -13.03
N SER A 52 -7.80 -23.60 -12.44
CA SER A 52 -8.80 -24.51 -11.87
C SER A 52 -9.68 -23.86 -10.81
N CYS A 53 -9.09 -23.09 -9.90
CA CYS A 53 -9.86 -22.35 -8.89
C CYS A 53 -10.80 -21.32 -9.53
N ILE A 54 -10.35 -20.60 -10.56
CA ILE A 54 -11.19 -19.61 -11.25
C ILE A 54 -12.34 -20.28 -12.01
N GLU A 55 -12.13 -21.45 -12.59
CA GLU A 55 -13.20 -22.20 -13.24
C GLU A 55 -14.27 -22.63 -12.23
N GLU A 56 -13.89 -23.16 -11.06
CA GLU A 56 -14.85 -23.48 -9.98
C GLU A 56 -15.62 -22.23 -9.51
N ILE A 57 -14.93 -21.11 -9.35
CA ILE A 57 -15.56 -19.83 -9.00
C ILE A 57 -16.57 -19.41 -10.07
N ASN A 58 -16.19 -19.55 -11.34
CA ASN A 58 -17.06 -19.17 -12.44
C ASN A 58 -18.29 -20.11 -12.56
N GLU A 59 -18.15 -21.41 -12.30
CA GLU A 59 -19.28 -22.35 -12.22
C GLU A 59 -20.25 -21.95 -11.11
N TRP A 60 -19.73 -21.62 -9.92
CA TRP A 60 -20.54 -21.12 -8.82
C TRP A 60 -21.23 -19.78 -9.18
N MET A 61 -20.51 -18.84 -9.79
CA MET A 61 -21.09 -17.58 -10.24
C MET A 61 -22.22 -17.82 -11.25
N THR A 62 -22.02 -18.71 -12.21
CA THR A 62 -23.00 -19.03 -13.24
C THR A 62 -24.26 -19.65 -12.63
N SER A 63 -24.11 -20.56 -11.66
CA SER A 63 -25.25 -21.14 -10.94
C SER A 63 -26.04 -20.12 -10.12
N ASN A 64 -25.38 -19.04 -9.68
CA ASN A 64 -26.00 -17.91 -9.00
C ASN A 64 -26.40 -16.74 -9.94
N ARG A 65 -26.46 -16.98 -11.27
CA ARG A 65 -26.78 -15.97 -12.29
C ARG A 65 -25.85 -14.77 -12.31
N LEU A 66 -24.62 -14.98 -11.89
CA LEU A 66 -23.53 -13.97 -11.93
C LEU A 66 -22.59 -14.33 -13.08
N LYS A 67 -21.86 -13.33 -13.58
CA LYS A 67 -20.87 -13.50 -14.67
C LYS A 67 -19.52 -12.97 -14.24
N LEU A 68 -18.49 -13.81 -14.34
CA LEU A 68 -17.12 -13.40 -14.17
C LEU A 68 -16.71 -12.42 -15.29
N ASN A 69 -16.19 -11.27 -14.95
CA ASN A 69 -15.70 -10.30 -15.93
C ASN A 69 -14.23 -10.58 -16.22
N THR A 70 -13.96 -11.35 -17.28
CA THR A 70 -12.61 -11.70 -17.72
C THR A 70 -11.80 -10.48 -18.16
N ASP A 71 -12.45 -9.46 -18.72
CA ASP A 71 -11.77 -8.25 -19.20
C ASP A 71 -11.21 -7.37 -18.06
N LYS A 72 -11.82 -7.47 -16.88
CA LYS A 72 -11.34 -6.82 -15.65
C LYS A 72 -10.41 -7.69 -14.82
N THR A 73 -10.31 -8.99 -15.14
CA THR A 73 -9.45 -9.91 -14.42
C THR A 73 -7.99 -9.66 -14.78
N GLN A 74 -7.16 -9.37 -13.80
CA GLN A 74 -5.76 -9.01 -13.98
C GLN A 74 -4.86 -9.95 -13.18
N PHE A 75 -3.71 -10.28 -13.76
CA PHE A 75 -2.69 -11.12 -13.13
C PHE A 75 -1.37 -10.37 -13.06
N ILE A 76 -0.67 -10.53 -11.95
CA ILE A 76 0.65 -9.96 -11.75
C ILE A 76 1.57 -10.91 -10.98
N TRP A 77 2.81 -11.03 -11.41
CA TRP A 77 3.87 -11.64 -10.61
C TRP A 77 4.51 -10.58 -9.71
N LEU A 78 4.58 -10.86 -8.40
CA LEU A 78 5.26 -9.99 -7.45
C LEU A 78 6.53 -10.67 -6.95
N GLY A 79 7.65 -9.95 -7.00
CA GLY A 79 8.93 -10.49 -6.55
C GLY A 79 10.10 -9.53 -6.73
N THR A 80 11.28 -9.98 -6.37
CA THR A 80 12.51 -9.23 -6.70
C THR A 80 12.82 -9.37 -8.19
N ARG A 81 13.56 -8.41 -8.76
CA ARG A 81 14.00 -8.46 -10.15
C ARG A 81 14.65 -9.79 -10.53
N GLN A 82 15.46 -10.35 -9.65
CA GLN A 82 16.14 -11.62 -9.85
C GLN A 82 15.17 -12.82 -9.88
N GLN A 83 14.09 -12.76 -9.11
CA GLN A 83 13.06 -13.80 -9.10
C GLN A 83 12.17 -13.71 -10.32
N LEU A 84 11.77 -12.50 -10.68
CA LEU A 84 10.94 -12.24 -11.87
C LEU A 84 11.65 -12.66 -13.16
N ALA A 85 12.97 -12.46 -13.26
CA ALA A 85 13.77 -12.92 -14.40
C ALA A 85 13.79 -14.46 -14.60
N LYS A 86 13.42 -15.23 -13.56
CA LYS A 86 13.33 -16.70 -13.61
C LYS A 86 11.91 -17.21 -13.92
N VAL A 87 10.94 -16.32 -14.03
CA VAL A 87 9.55 -16.68 -14.33
C VAL A 87 9.38 -16.70 -15.86
N HIS A 88 9.05 -17.86 -16.41
CA HIS A 88 8.86 -18.05 -17.85
C HIS A 88 7.37 -18.06 -18.27
N CYS A 89 6.46 -17.95 -17.30
CA CYS A 89 5.02 -17.97 -17.54
C CYS A 89 4.51 -16.53 -17.63
N HIS A 90 4.10 -16.12 -18.82
CA HIS A 90 3.63 -14.75 -19.10
C HIS A 90 2.15 -14.67 -19.43
N THR A 91 1.49 -15.80 -19.55
CA THR A 91 0.06 -15.88 -19.89
C THR A 91 -0.65 -16.91 -19.04
N ILE A 92 -1.94 -16.72 -18.88
CA ILE A 92 -2.87 -17.72 -18.31
C ILE A 92 -4.05 -17.89 -19.26
N THR A 93 -4.44 -19.11 -19.50
CA THR A 93 -5.61 -19.40 -20.34
C THR A 93 -6.80 -19.74 -19.46
N LEU A 94 -7.87 -18.97 -19.60
CA LEU A 94 -9.14 -19.16 -18.91
C LEU A 94 -10.25 -19.29 -19.95
N ARG A 95 -10.96 -20.42 -19.97
CA ARG A 95 -12.09 -20.67 -20.88
C ARG A 95 -11.77 -20.38 -22.34
N GLY A 96 -10.60 -20.78 -22.79
CA GLY A 96 -10.14 -20.53 -24.17
C GLY A 96 -9.64 -19.10 -24.44
N THR A 97 -9.76 -18.20 -23.47
CA THR A 97 -9.22 -16.83 -23.58
C THR A 97 -7.85 -16.76 -22.93
N THR A 98 -6.85 -16.31 -23.67
CA THR A 98 -5.49 -16.11 -23.16
C THR A 98 -5.37 -14.70 -22.58
N ILE A 99 -5.07 -14.61 -21.29
CA ILE A 99 -4.87 -13.37 -20.55
C ILE A 99 -3.38 -13.19 -20.29
N ASN A 100 -2.85 -12.03 -20.64
CA ASN A 100 -1.46 -11.68 -20.36
C ASN A 100 -1.27 -11.31 -18.89
N ILE A 101 -0.16 -11.77 -18.32
CA ILE A 101 0.25 -11.36 -16.97
C ILE A 101 0.92 -9.99 -17.07
N LEU A 102 0.42 -9.04 -16.31
CA LEU A 102 0.78 -7.63 -16.41
C LEU A 102 2.00 -7.29 -15.56
N THR A 103 2.69 -6.23 -15.92
CA THR A 103 3.78 -5.65 -15.12
C THR A 103 3.30 -4.68 -14.06
N GLU A 104 2.11 -4.12 -14.26
CA GLU A 104 1.43 -3.22 -13.33
C GLU A 104 -0.06 -3.55 -13.30
N VAL A 105 -0.66 -3.54 -12.12
CA VAL A 105 -2.12 -3.69 -11.92
C VAL A 105 -2.65 -2.59 -11.02
N THR A 106 -3.93 -2.27 -11.17
CA THR A 106 -4.59 -1.31 -10.28
C THR A 106 -5.48 -2.06 -9.31
N CYS A 107 -5.19 -1.92 -8.02
CA CYS A 107 -5.94 -2.53 -6.92
C CYS A 107 -6.48 -1.44 -6.02
N LEU A 108 -7.80 -1.34 -5.87
CA LEU A 108 -8.46 -0.33 -5.03
C LEU A 108 -7.91 1.09 -5.23
N GLY A 109 -7.63 1.46 -6.49
CA GLY A 109 -7.09 2.77 -6.86
C GLY A 109 -5.57 2.93 -6.67
N VAL A 110 -4.87 1.92 -6.15
CA VAL A 110 -3.40 1.91 -6.04
C VAL A 110 -2.82 1.10 -7.20
N VAL A 111 -1.84 1.68 -7.90
CA VAL A 111 -1.09 0.97 -8.94
C VAL A 111 0.04 0.21 -8.28
N ILE A 112 0.02 -1.10 -8.43
CA ILE A 112 1.01 -2.03 -7.90
C ILE A 112 1.88 -2.49 -9.06
N ASP A 113 3.19 -2.32 -8.96
CA ASP A 113 4.18 -2.85 -9.89
C ASP A 113 4.80 -4.16 -9.37
N GLN A 114 5.36 -4.95 -10.27
CA GLN A 114 5.93 -6.27 -9.97
C GLN A 114 6.98 -6.29 -8.87
N GLU A 115 7.71 -5.19 -8.69
CA GLU A 115 8.76 -5.06 -7.68
C GLU A 115 8.29 -4.33 -6.41
N MET A 116 7.00 -3.94 -6.33
CA MET A 116 6.42 -3.19 -5.20
C MET A 116 7.17 -1.87 -4.91
N LYS A 117 7.66 -1.21 -5.96
CA LYS A 117 8.36 0.09 -5.85
C LYS A 117 7.42 1.28 -5.82
N PHE A 118 6.19 1.11 -6.34
CA PHE A 118 5.15 2.13 -6.43
C PHE A 118 5.53 3.39 -7.23
N ALA A 119 6.60 3.34 -8.02
CA ALA A 119 7.10 4.51 -8.76
C ALA A 119 6.05 5.06 -9.73
N SER A 120 5.37 4.19 -10.49
CA SER A 120 4.28 4.55 -11.41
C SER A 120 3.08 5.13 -10.67
N HIS A 121 2.70 4.55 -9.53
CA HIS A 121 1.62 5.08 -8.70
C HIS A 121 1.95 6.48 -8.19
N ILE A 122 3.12 6.68 -7.61
CA ILE A 122 3.59 7.96 -7.09
C ILE A 122 3.63 9.04 -8.18
N LYS A 123 4.09 8.69 -9.39
CA LYS A 123 4.09 9.59 -10.55
C LYS A 123 2.65 10.00 -10.92
N ARG A 124 1.72 9.05 -11.03
CA ARG A 124 0.30 9.31 -11.33
C ARG A 124 -0.37 10.14 -10.23
N LEU A 125 -0.14 9.81 -8.96
CA LEU A 125 -0.65 10.53 -7.80
C LEU A 125 -0.17 11.99 -7.80
N SER A 126 1.14 12.21 -7.95
CA SER A 126 1.74 13.54 -7.99
C SER A 126 1.18 14.37 -9.15
N GLY A 127 1.03 13.79 -10.34
CA GLY A 127 0.43 14.45 -11.50
C GLY A 127 -1.00 14.92 -11.22
N ARG A 128 -1.84 14.06 -10.66
CA ARG A 128 -3.22 14.40 -10.25
C ARG A 128 -3.25 15.50 -9.19
N CYS A 129 -2.36 15.46 -8.20
CA CYS A 129 -2.26 16.50 -7.18
C CYS A 129 -1.81 17.84 -7.76
N PHE A 130 -0.82 17.87 -8.65
CA PHE A 130 -0.40 19.10 -9.33
C PHE A 130 -1.48 19.68 -10.22
N TYR A 131 -2.29 18.84 -10.87
CA TYR A 131 -3.47 19.31 -11.61
C TYR A 131 -4.42 20.05 -10.67
N GLN A 132 -4.81 19.48 -9.54
CA GLN A 132 -5.69 20.12 -8.57
C GLN A 132 -5.10 21.43 -8.01
N LEU A 133 -3.80 21.43 -7.68
CA LEU A 133 -3.12 22.63 -7.21
C LEU A 133 -3.12 23.75 -8.26
N ARG A 134 -3.07 23.42 -9.55
CA ARG A 134 -3.17 24.38 -10.64
C ARG A 134 -4.57 25.00 -10.70
N GLN A 135 -5.62 24.18 -10.57
CA GLN A 135 -7.01 24.67 -10.53
C GLN A 135 -7.23 25.56 -9.30
N LEU A 136 -6.77 25.15 -8.12
CA LEU A 136 -6.88 25.97 -6.91
C LEU A 136 -6.10 27.28 -7.01
N ARG A 137 -5.00 27.31 -7.75
CA ARG A 137 -4.20 28.53 -7.96
C ARG A 137 -4.95 29.58 -8.75
N SER A 138 -5.77 29.22 -9.74
CA SER A 138 -6.53 30.18 -10.54
C SER A 138 -7.54 30.97 -9.71
N ILE A 139 -8.17 30.30 -8.72
CA ILE A 139 -9.16 30.91 -7.84
C ILE A 139 -8.58 31.44 -6.51
N ARG A 140 -7.26 31.27 -6.29
CA ARG A 140 -6.63 31.57 -5.00
C ARG A 140 -6.82 33.01 -4.51
N ARG A 141 -6.99 33.95 -5.43
CA ARG A 141 -7.21 35.37 -5.09
C ARG A 141 -8.53 35.60 -4.39
N SER A 142 -9.57 34.85 -4.73
CA SER A 142 -10.92 34.93 -4.16
C SER A 142 -11.08 34.11 -2.87
N LEU A 143 -10.05 33.38 -2.42
CA LEU A 143 -10.13 32.53 -1.25
C LEU A 143 -9.33 33.13 -0.08
N ASN A 144 -9.86 33.00 1.13
CA ASN A 144 -9.12 33.23 2.36
C ASN A 144 -8.19 32.03 2.68
N ILE A 145 -7.35 32.15 3.70
CA ILE A 145 -6.38 31.12 4.06
C ILE A 145 -7.10 29.86 4.56
N SER A 146 -8.13 30.00 5.38
CA SER A 146 -8.88 28.87 5.94
C SER A 146 -9.56 28.05 4.84
N SER A 147 -10.31 28.70 3.95
CA SER A 147 -10.97 28.03 2.83
C SER A 147 -9.96 27.36 1.89
N THR A 148 -8.82 28.03 1.64
CA THR A 148 -7.73 27.40 0.84
C THR A 148 -7.17 26.16 1.51
N LYS A 149 -6.95 26.20 2.82
CA LYS A 149 -6.47 25.02 3.60
C LYS A 149 -7.48 23.87 3.52
N THR A 150 -8.77 24.15 3.65
CA THR A 150 -9.84 23.16 3.51
C THR A 150 -9.84 22.50 2.13
N LEU A 151 -9.79 23.30 1.05
CA LEU A 151 -9.76 22.78 -0.32
C LEU A 151 -8.48 21.98 -0.61
N VAL A 152 -7.32 22.44 -0.13
CA VAL A 152 -6.07 21.69 -0.27
C VAL A 152 -6.14 20.36 0.48
N ASN A 153 -6.72 20.35 1.68
CA ASN A 153 -6.90 19.11 2.43
C ASN A 153 -7.84 18.15 1.69
N ALA A 154 -8.96 18.64 1.15
CA ALA A 154 -9.94 17.82 0.44
C ALA A 154 -9.40 17.24 -0.88
N PHE A 155 -8.69 18.03 -1.67
CA PHE A 155 -8.32 17.62 -3.04
C PHE A 155 -6.88 17.13 -3.17
N VAL A 156 -6.00 17.44 -2.24
CA VAL A 156 -4.58 17.09 -2.32
C VAL A 156 -4.15 16.20 -1.15
N ALA A 157 -4.32 16.65 0.10
CA ALA A 157 -3.85 15.90 1.26
C ALA A 157 -4.57 14.54 1.39
N SER A 158 -5.90 14.50 1.19
CA SER A 158 -6.68 13.27 1.21
C SER A 158 -6.16 12.21 0.21
N ARG A 159 -5.73 12.64 -0.97
CA ARG A 159 -5.15 11.76 -2.00
C ARG A 159 -3.76 11.27 -1.63
N VAL A 160 -2.94 12.16 -1.04
CA VAL A 160 -1.60 11.80 -0.56
C VAL A 160 -1.66 10.83 0.61
N ASP A 161 -2.66 10.97 1.47
CA ASP A 161 -2.84 10.13 2.66
C ASP A 161 -3.60 8.83 2.40
N TYR A 162 -4.22 8.70 1.21
CA TYR A 162 -4.90 7.48 0.81
C TYR A 162 -3.89 6.34 0.60
N CYS A 163 -4.06 5.25 1.34
CA CYS A 163 -3.21 4.05 1.31
C CYS A 163 -1.70 4.33 1.42
N ASN A 164 -1.29 5.47 1.98
CA ASN A 164 0.10 5.90 1.99
C ASN A 164 1.02 4.94 2.78
N SER A 165 0.50 4.17 3.73
CA SER A 165 1.27 3.17 4.48
C SER A 165 1.92 2.11 3.58
N VAL A 166 1.37 1.83 2.38
CA VAL A 166 1.95 0.87 1.44
C VAL A 166 3.28 1.35 0.85
N PHE A 167 3.55 2.67 0.89
CA PHE A 167 4.82 3.24 0.44
C PHE A 167 5.93 3.13 1.49
N SER A 168 5.64 2.58 2.67
CA SER A 168 6.67 2.30 3.67
C SER A 168 7.71 1.33 3.11
N GLY A 169 8.98 1.70 3.24
CA GLY A 169 10.08 0.94 2.63
C GLY A 169 10.42 1.36 1.19
N THR A 170 9.59 2.20 0.55
CA THR A 170 9.95 2.81 -0.74
C THR A 170 11.10 3.79 -0.54
N GLY A 171 12.09 3.73 -1.44
CA GLY A 171 13.27 4.60 -1.36
C GLY A 171 12.89 6.09 -1.39
N ALA A 172 13.58 6.91 -0.59
CA ALA A 172 13.31 8.36 -0.46
C ALA A 172 13.27 9.10 -1.79
N VAL A 173 14.05 8.66 -2.79
CA VAL A 173 14.07 9.23 -4.15
C VAL A 173 12.69 9.16 -4.81
N HIS A 174 11.97 8.05 -4.63
CA HIS A 174 10.63 7.86 -5.20
C HIS A 174 9.57 8.72 -4.49
N LEU A 175 9.78 9.09 -3.22
CA LEU A 175 8.86 9.93 -2.44
C LEU A 175 9.02 11.43 -2.69
N ARG A 176 10.13 11.88 -3.29
CA ARG A 176 10.39 13.30 -3.61
C ARG A 176 9.25 14.00 -4.38
N PRO A 177 8.61 13.37 -5.38
CA PRO A 177 7.48 14.01 -6.08
C PRO A 177 6.32 14.35 -5.15
N ILE A 178 5.98 13.47 -4.20
CA ILE A 178 4.92 13.72 -3.22
C ILE A 178 5.33 14.86 -2.26
N GLN A 179 6.57 14.90 -1.81
CA GLN A 179 7.07 16.00 -0.98
C GLN A 179 6.98 17.35 -1.74
N SER A 180 7.28 17.34 -3.04
CA SER A 180 7.13 18.53 -3.89
C SER A 180 5.67 18.99 -3.96
N VAL A 181 4.71 18.06 -4.06
CA VAL A 181 3.27 18.37 -4.00
C VAL A 181 2.93 19.07 -2.69
N ILE A 182 3.36 18.53 -1.54
CA ILE A 182 3.10 19.13 -0.21
C ILE A 182 3.72 20.53 -0.12
N ASN A 183 4.95 20.71 -0.60
CA ASN A 183 5.62 21.99 -0.61
C ASN A 183 4.87 23.04 -1.45
N VAL A 184 4.38 22.66 -2.63
CA VAL A 184 3.58 23.55 -3.49
C VAL A 184 2.23 23.85 -2.88
N ALA A 185 1.59 22.87 -2.26
CA ALA A 185 0.33 23.02 -1.55
C ALA A 185 0.46 24.03 -0.39
N ALA A 186 1.52 23.88 0.42
CA ALA A 186 1.81 24.82 1.51
C ALA A 186 2.02 26.25 1.00
N ARG A 187 2.83 26.44 -0.06
CA ARG A 187 3.01 27.76 -0.67
C ARG A 187 1.71 28.37 -1.17
N LEU A 188 0.82 27.54 -1.73
CA LEU A 188 -0.49 28.00 -2.18
C LEU A 188 -1.34 28.52 -1.01
N VAL A 189 -1.36 27.81 0.12
CA VAL A 189 -2.12 28.20 1.31
C VAL A 189 -1.64 29.55 1.84
N VAL A 190 -0.32 29.72 2.04
CA VAL A 190 0.26 30.92 2.65
C VAL A 190 0.68 32.02 1.66
N ARG A 191 0.39 31.88 0.35
CA ARG A 191 0.75 32.81 -0.71
C ARG A 191 2.25 33.08 -0.86
N LYS A 192 3.11 32.13 -0.52
CA LYS A 192 4.56 32.22 -0.74
C LYS A 192 4.95 31.95 -2.20
N ARG A 193 6.07 32.53 -2.63
CA ARG A 193 6.61 32.36 -3.98
C ARG A 193 7.29 30.99 -4.14
N LYS A 194 7.60 30.63 -5.38
CA LYS A 194 8.18 29.33 -5.76
C LYS A 194 9.48 29.00 -5.00
N TYR A 195 10.32 29.99 -4.80
CA TYR A 195 11.66 29.81 -4.22
C TYR A 195 11.75 30.16 -2.73
N ASP A 196 10.65 30.61 -2.12
CA ASP A 196 10.64 30.92 -0.68
C ASP A 196 10.83 29.64 0.14
N LYS A 197 11.58 29.77 1.26
CA LYS A 197 11.71 28.68 2.23
C LYS A 197 10.35 28.32 2.80
N ILE A 198 10.03 27.02 2.83
CA ILE A 198 8.68 26.55 3.20
C ILE A 198 8.69 25.57 4.38
N THR A 199 9.86 25.06 4.78
CA THR A 199 9.96 23.99 5.80
C THR A 199 9.40 24.44 7.15
N SER A 200 9.76 25.61 7.65
CA SER A 200 9.21 26.17 8.89
C SER A 200 7.70 26.37 8.79
N THR A 201 7.23 26.94 7.69
CA THR A 201 5.79 27.13 7.44
C THR A 201 5.00 25.83 7.46
N ILE A 202 5.52 24.76 6.86
CA ILE A 202 4.87 23.45 6.87
C ILE A 202 4.74 22.94 8.30
N ARG A 203 5.81 23.06 9.10
CA ARG A 203 5.88 22.52 10.46
C ARG A 203 5.15 23.42 11.47
N ASP A 204 5.48 24.73 11.46
CA ASP A 204 5.15 25.63 12.57
C ASP A 204 3.82 26.37 12.33
N ASP A 205 3.51 26.75 11.06
CA ASP A 205 2.28 27.50 10.73
C ASP A 205 1.12 26.58 10.33
N LEU A 206 1.41 25.56 9.52
CA LEU A 206 0.38 24.65 9.01
C LEU A 206 0.23 23.39 9.84
N HIS A 207 1.20 23.04 10.65
CA HIS A 207 1.30 21.80 11.41
C HIS A 207 1.15 20.54 10.52
N TRP A 208 1.75 20.60 9.34
CA TRP A 208 1.74 19.48 8.41
C TRP A 208 3.00 18.64 8.56
N LEU A 209 2.82 17.34 8.50
CA LEU A 209 3.94 16.40 8.47
C LEU A 209 4.54 16.30 7.06
N PRO A 210 5.87 16.30 6.91
CA PRO A 210 6.56 15.86 5.70
C PRO A 210 6.12 14.45 5.29
N VAL A 211 6.29 14.10 4.02
CA VAL A 211 5.83 12.79 3.48
C VAL A 211 6.31 11.64 4.32
N TRP A 212 7.62 11.58 4.62
CA TRP A 212 8.20 10.49 5.40
C TRP A 212 7.53 10.32 6.77
N GLN A 213 7.36 11.40 7.50
CA GLN A 213 6.70 11.38 8.81
C GLN A 213 5.21 11.02 8.71
N ARG A 214 4.53 11.37 7.60
CA ARG A 214 3.14 10.92 7.37
C ARG A 214 3.05 9.40 7.23
N LEU A 215 4.00 8.77 6.52
CA LEU A 215 4.06 7.32 6.38
C LEU A 215 4.30 6.66 7.73
N GLU A 216 5.29 7.13 8.48
CA GLU A 216 5.60 6.64 9.83
C GLU A 216 4.39 6.79 10.76
N TYR A 217 3.80 7.97 10.82
CA TYR A 217 2.61 8.24 11.62
C TYR A 217 1.46 7.28 11.30
N LYS A 218 1.19 7.03 10.02
CA LYS A 218 0.13 6.11 9.60
C LYS A 218 0.38 4.68 10.09
N ILE A 219 1.62 4.22 9.98
CA ILE A 219 2.02 2.91 10.49
C ILE A 219 1.87 2.86 12.01
N CYS A 220 2.35 3.89 12.72
CA CYS A 220 2.20 3.99 14.16
C CYS A 220 0.74 3.85 14.60
N VAL A 221 -0.17 4.56 13.94
CA VAL A 221 -1.61 4.50 14.21
C VAL A 221 -2.15 3.09 13.97
N LEU A 222 -1.73 2.43 12.88
CA LEU A 222 -2.16 1.06 12.59
C LEU A 222 -1.66 0.07 13.66
N VAL A 223 -0.37 0.15 14.02
CA VAL A 223 0.21 -0.68 15.09
C VAL A 223 -0.50 -0.44 16.42
N TYR A 224 -0.68 0.82 16.79
CA TYR A 224 -1.41 1.19 18.01
C TYR A 224 -2.80 0.54 18.04
N LYS A 225 -3.56 0.65 16.96
CA LYS A 225 -4.89 0.03 16.86
C LYS A 225 -4.84 -1.50 16.97
N CYS A 226 -3.83 -2.15 16.39
CA CYS A 226 -3.63 -3.59 16.54
C CYS A 226 -3.38 -4.00 17.98
N LEU A 227 -2.54 -3.26 18.71
CA LEU A 227 -2.20 -3.52 20.10
C LEU A 227 -3.39 -3.30 21.05
N HIS A 228 -4.20 -2.29 20.77
CA HIS A 228 -5.38 -1.94 21.57
C HIS A 228 -6.68 -2.61 21.10
N ARG A 229 -6.58 -3.67 20.28
CA ARG A 229 -7.73 -4.44 19.78
C ARG A 229 -8.79 -3.60 19.06
N SER A 230 -8.42 -2.46 18.53
CA SER A 230 -9.28 -1.57 17.75
C SER A 230 -9.08 -1.71 16.24
N ALA A 231 -8.19 -2.62 15.82
CA ALA A 231 -7.99 -3.01 14.44
C ALA A 231 -8.73 -4.33 14.12
N PRO A 232 -9.09 -4.59 12.86
CA PRO A 232 -9.60 -5.88 12.43
C PRO A 232 -8.66 -7.03 12.77
N SER A 233 -9.22 -8.23 13.02
CA SER A 233 -8.46 -9.41 13.47
C SER A 233 -7.32 -9.79 12.51
N TYR A 234 -7.52 -9.66 11.20
CA TYR A 234 -6.50 -9.97 10.19
C TYR A 234 -5.26 -9.06 10.28
N LEU A 235 -5.41 -7.79 10.72
CA LEU A 235 -4.28 -6.91 10.99
C LEU A 235 -3.62 -7.22 12.33
N SER A 236 -4.44 -7.46 13.36
CA SER A 236 -3.93 -7.77 14.70
C SER A 236 -3.14 -9.08 14.72
N SER A 237 -3.52 -10.07 13.92
CA SER A 237 -2.79 -11.34 13.78
C SER A 237 -1.40 -11.18 13.12
N MET A 238 -1.15 -10.06 12.43
CA MET A 238 0.17 -9.74 11.87
C MET A 238 1.12 -9.15 12.91
N CYS A 239 0.63 -8.77 14.09
CA CYS A 239 1.43 -8.22 15.18
C CYS A 239 1.72 -9.32 16.21
N ALA A 240 2.99 -9.64 16.43
CA ALA A 240 3.43 -10.58 17.46
C ALA A 240 4.34 -9.91 18.48
N ASN A 241 4.24 -10.32 19.74
CA ASN A 241 5.17 -9.87 20.77
C ASN A 241 6.54 -10.50 20.51
N VAL A 242 7.60 -9.69 20.49
CA VAL A 242 8.97 -10.18 20.26
C VAL A 242 9.38 -11.22 21.31
N GLY A 243 8.90 -11.07 22.55
CA GLY A 243 9.16 -12.03 23.62
C GLY A 243 8.58 -13.43 23.38
N THR A 244 7.58 -13.57 22.50
CA THR A 244 6.99 -14.87 22.14
C THR A 244 7.72 -15.56 20.98
N ILE A 245 8.67 -14.86 20.34
CA ILE A 245 9.41 -15.38 19.20
C ILE A 245 10.62 -16.18 19.72
N GLU A 246 10.72 -17.44 19.33
CA GLU A 246 11.81 -18.31 19.70
C GLU A 246 13.16 -17.72 19.24
N GLY A 247 14.17 -17.73 20.11
CA GLY A 247 15.49 -17.12 19.87
C GLY A 247 15.57 -15.60 20.12
N ARG A 248 14.46 -14.90 20.44
CA ARG A 248 14.44 -13.46 20.74
C ARG A 248 13.99 -13.11 22.15
N ARG A 249 13.85 -14.10 23.03
CA ARG A 249 13.36 -13.95 24.42
C ARG A 249 14.21 -13.05 25.32
N HIS A 250 15.47 -12.80 24.96
CA HIS A 250 16.40 -11.94 25.72
C HIS A 250 16.13 -10.44 25.55
N LEU A 251 15.31 -10.05 24.58
CA LEU A 251 14.88 -8.66 24.40
C LEU A 251 13.80 -8.33 25.44
N ARG A 252 14.21 -7.79 26.58
CA ARG A 252 13.31 -7.51 27.75
C ARG A 252 12.28 -6.39 27.53
N SER A 253 12.33 -5.66 26.44
CA SER A 253 11.31 -4.67 26.13
C SER A 253 10.10 -5.32 25.47
N VAL A 254 8.89 -4.87 25.83
CA VAL A 254 7.64 -5.22 25.14
C VAL A 254 7.70 -4.60 23.74
N THR A 255 8.46 -5.24 22.88
CA THR A 255 8.63 -4.79 21.49
C THR A 255 7.76 -5.69 20.64
N TRP A 256 6.84 -5.11 19.92
CA TRP A 256 5.98 -5.82 18.98
C TRP A 256 6.65 -5.86 17.61
N LEU A 257 6.70 -7.03 17.01
CA LEU A 257 7.21 -7.21 15.66
C LEU A 257 6.03 -7.34 14.71
N PHE A 258 5.98 -6.47 13.71
CA PHE A 258 5.12 -6.70 12.55
C PHE A 258 5.72 -7.87 11.76
N LEU A 259 5.04 -9.01 11.75
CA LEU A 259 5.36 -10.16 10.92
C LEU A 259 4.86 -9.98 9.47
N VAL A 260 4.97 -8.79 8.92
CA VAL A 260 5.07 -8.64 7.47
C VAL A 260 6.53 -8.96 7.16
N ARG A 261 6.78 -10.10 6.50
CA ARG A 261 8.13 -10.57 6.12
C ARG A 261 9.04 -9.44 5.69
N PRO A 262 10.34 -9.48 5.97
CA PRO A 262 11.18 -8.35 6.30
C PRO A 262 11.29 -7.33 5.18
N ILE A 263 10.57 -6.26 5.29
CA ILE A 263 10.99 -4.98 4.73
C ILE A 263 11.97 -4.42 5.76
N LYS A 264 13.27 -4.55 5.52
CA LYS A 264 14.35 -4.18 6.45
C LYS A 264 14.24 -2.76 7.04
N HIS A 265 13.47 -1.88 6.42
CA HIS A 265 13.23 -0.51 6.87
C HIS A 265 11.99 -0.34 7.77
N MET A 266 11.03 -1.28 7.75
CA MET A 266 9.82 -1.17 8.57
C MET A 266 10.09 -1.43 10.05
N ASP A 267 11.10 -2.25 10.38
CA ASP A 267 11.50 -2.54 11.75
C ASP A 267 11.94 -1.28 12.52
N ARG A 268 12.62 -0.34 11.86
CA ARG A 268 13.05 0.92 12.48
C ARG A 268 11.91 1.90 12.72
N ALA A 269 10.95 2.00 11.80
CA ALA A 269 9.79 2.88 11.95
C ALA A 269 8.89 2.40 13.10
N VAL A 270 8.64 1.09 13.17
CA VAL A 270 7.86 0.46 14.24
C VAL A 270 8.54 0.63 15.60
N LEU A 271 9.86 0.41 15.68
CA LEU A 271 10.63 0.58 16.92
C LEU A 271 10.61 2.02 17.41
N ARG A 272 10.74 3.02 16.52
CA ARG A 272 10.62 4.44 16.88
C ARG A 272 9.22 4.77 17.41
N CYS A 273 8.17 4.26 16.79
CA CYS A 273 6.80 4.45 17.24
C CYS A 273 6.56 3.91 18.64
N LEU A 274 7.04 2.69 18.91
CA LEU A 274 6.88 2.06 20.21
C LEU A 274 7.67 2.79 21.30
N ALA A 275 8.86 3.29 20.99
CA ALA A 275 9.64 4.12 21.90
C ALA A 275 8.90 5.41 22.27
N HIS A 276 8.24 6.08 21.31
CA HIS A 276 7.43 7.27 21.57
C HIS A 276 6.15 6.98 22.35
N LEU A 277 5.48 5.85 22.09
CA LEU A 277 4.24 5.48 22.78
C LEU A 277 4.45 5.05 24.23
N HIS A 278 5.63 4.54 24.57
CA HIS A 278 5.94 4.10 25.95
C HIS A 278 6.72 5.12 26.78
N GLY A 279 6.90 6.35 26.30
CA GLY A 279 7.54 7.42 27.08
C GLY A 279 9.03 7.17 27.41
N THR A 280 9.68 6.19 26.77
CA THR A 280 11.08 5.85 27.02
C THR A 280 12.06 6.61 26.12
N CYS A 281 11.62 7.67 25.48
CA CYS A 281 12.49 8.53 24.67
C CYS A 281 13.07 9.70 25.49
N SER A 282 13.85 9.40 26.52
CA SER A 282 14.89 10.31 26.98
C SER A 282 16.19 9.90 26.29
N HIS A 283 16.76 10.81 25.52
CA HIS A 283 18.05 10.75 24.85
C HIS A 283 18.19 9.88 23.60
N TYR A 284 17.62 10.29 22.49
CA TYR A 284 18.31 10.20 21.21
C TYR A 284 18.26 11.57 20.53
N HIS A 285 19.40 12.26 20.55
CA HIS A 285 19.66 13.43 19.74
C HIS A 285 19.39 13.08 18.28
N LEU A 286 18.41 13.76 17.69
CA LEU A 286 18.22 13.82 16.24
C LEU A 286 19.34 14.71 15.69
N GLU A 287 20.41 14.10 15.23
CA GLU A 287 21.25 14.74 14.21
C GLU A 287 20.54 14.61 12.87
N LEU A 288 20.24 15.77 12.31
CA LEU A 288 19.64 15.99 11.00
C LEU A 288 20.63 15.67 9.87
#